data_e386642585b7f203576e4bc458d61fd1
#
_entry.id   e386642585b7f203576e4bc458d61fd1
#
_cell.length_a   1.000
_cell.length_b   1.000
_cell.length_c   1.000
_cell.angle_alpha   90.00
_cell.angle_beta   90.00
_cell.angle_gamma   90.00
#
_symmetry.space_group_name_H-M   'P 1'
#
loop_
_entity.id
_entity.type
_entity.pdbx_description
1 polymer ?
#
loop_
_entity_poly.entity_id
_entity_poly.type
_entity_poly.pdbx_seq_one_letter_code
_entity_poly.pdbx_strand_id
1 'polypeptide(L)'
;MESVYFAICSGLGISSYTSLSLDVTIEVLHQQGVKYNKDYCGGHFLESQRGKLVRNFLKTDFQNLFFIDADMQFTPMSIIALLEREEEIVAGIAPFKIYPETYPVDLMIEDGHPRGKVIGPNLAILKAHMVGTGFLRIKRSAIEKMVKQYPELLVREFLEEEPWHDLFGRIIENGVKYGEDKSFCKRWTKMGGEIWVYPDATFIHYEGNHGFKGNLHKYMLKLEAEKNVVLS
;
A
#
# COMPACT_ATOMS: atom_id res chain seq x y z
N MET A 1 16.35 -2.84 -10.89
CA MET A 1 15.33 -2.26 -9.95
C MET A 1 16.01 -1.29 -9.01
N GLU A 2 15.30 -0.26 -8.60
CA GLU A 2 15.77 0.71 -7.60
C GLU A 2 15.72 0.11 -6.18
N SER A 3 16.48 0.71 -5.25
CA SER A 3 16.55 0.27 -3.85
C SER A 3 15.21 0.39 -3.13
N VAL A 4 14.95 -0.50 -2.17
CA VAL A 4 13.67 -0.59 -1.44
C VAL A 4 13.86 -0.57 0.07
N TYR A 5 13.07 0.25 0.75
CA TYR A 5 12.95 0.34 2.19
C TYR A 5 11.59 -0.24 2.61
N PHE A 6 11.61 -1.43 3.19
CA PHE A 6 10.41 -2.06 3.73
C PHE A 6 10.05 -1.45 5.08
N ALA A 7 8.86 -0.90 5.16
CA ALA A 7 8.29 -0.23 6.31
C ALA A 7 7.14 -1.09 6.87
N ILE A 8 7.36 -1.76 7.99
CA ILE A 8 6.41 -2.71 8.57
C ILE A 8 5.75 -2.10 9.80
N CYS A 9 4.44 -1.86 9.72
CA CYS A 9 3.63 -1.46 10.87
C CYS A 9 3.29 -2.69 11.68
N SER A 10 4.07 -2.95 12.74
CA SER A 10 4.04 -4.23 13.45
C SER A 10 3.06 -4.27 14.63
N GLY A 11 2.46 -3.13 15.03
CA GLY A 11 1.54 -3.11 16.17
C GLY A 11 2.15 -3.80 17.41
N LEU A 12 1.60 -4.95 17.78
CA LEU A 12 2.09 -5.80 18.87
C LEU A 12 3.04 -6.93 18.38
N GLY A 13 3.32 -7.02 17.09
CA GLY A 13 4.20 -8.05 16.52
C GLY A 13 3.96 -8.25 15.03
N ILE A 14 4.82 -9.07 14.41
CA ILE A 14 4.70 -9.50 13.03
C ILE A 14 4.31 -10.98 12.95
N SER A 15 3.41 -11.33 12.06
CA SER A 15 3.04 -12.73 11.85
C SER A 15 4.19 -13.52 11.22
N SER A 16 4.27 -14.81 11.54
CA SER A 16 5.26 -15.71 10.91
C SER A 16 5.08 -15.80 9.39
N TYR A 17 3.87 -15.64 8.90
CA TYR A 17 3.57 -15.62 7.45
C TYR A 17 4.16 -14.39 6.76
N THR A 18 4.05 -13.22 7.39
CA THR A 18 4.64 -11.97 6.86
C THR A 18 6.16 -12.05 6.92
N SER A 19 6.73 -12.52 8.04
CA SER A 19 8.18 -12.73 8.19
C SER A 19 8.72 -13.64 7.08
N LEU A 20 8.11 -14.80 6.89
CA LEU A 20 8.53 -15.75 5.85
C LEU A 20 8.42 -15.14 4.45
N SER A 21 7.32 -14.43 4.14
CA SER A 21 7.14 -13.75 2.85
C SER A 21 8.23 -12.71 2.59
N LEU A 22 8.61 -11.95 3.63
CA LEU A 22 9.70 -10.98 3.57
C LEU A 22 11.07 -11.67 3.37
N ASP A 23 11.35 -12.72 4.11
CA ASP A 23 12.66 -13.40 4.04
C ASP A 23 12.88 -14.04 2.67
N VAL A 24 11.86 -14.70 2.10
CA VAL A 24 11.91 -15.22 0.72
C VAL A 24 12.06 -14.10 -0.30
N THR A 25 11.38 -12.97 -0.10
CA THR A 25 11.48 -11.80 -0.98
C THR A 25 12.90 -11.22 -0.95
N ILE A 26 13.49 -11.08 0.22
CA ILE A 26 14.84 -10.55 0.42
C ILE A 26 15.87 -11.42 -0.29
N GLU A 27 15.74 -12.74 -0.20
CA GLU A 27 16.64 -13.67 -0.90
C GLU A 27 16.58 -13.41 -2.42
N VAL A 28 15.39 -13.26 -3.00
CA VAL A 28 15.22 -12.96 -4.43
C VAL A 28 15.82 -11.59 -4.79
N LEU A 29 15.58 -10.55 -4.00
CA LEU A 29 16.13 -9.22 -4.22
C LEU A 29 17.67 -9.21 -4.12
N HIS A 30 18.22 -9.95 -3.15
CA HIS A 30 19.65 -10.09 -2.98
C HIS A 30 20.30 -10.74 -4.22
N GLN A 31 19.71 -11.82 -4.73
CA GLN A 31 20.18 -12.49 -5.97
C GLN A 31 20.13 -11.56 -7.19
N GLN A 32 19.22 -10.58 -7.20
CA GLN A 32 19.08 -9.58 -8.26
C GLN A 32 19.96 -8.32 -8.03
N GLY A 33 20.74 -8.28 -6.95
CA GLY A 33 21.60 -7.14 -6.61
C GLY A 33 20.83 -5.89 -6.17
N VAL A 34 19.58 -6.02 -5.73
CA VAL A 34 18.75 -4.91 -5.27
C VAL A 34 19.06 -4.58 -3.81
N LYS A 35 19.45 -3.32 -3.53
CA LYS A 35 19.67 -2.83 -2.16
C LYS A 35 18.33 -2.77 -1.42
N TYR A 36 18.29 -3.30 -0.21
CA TYR A 36 17.08 -3.28 0.64
C TYR A 36 17.40 -2.95 2.10
N ASN A 37 16.39 -2.51 2.83
CA ASN A 37 16.36 -2.38 4.28
C ASN A 37 15.00 -2.83 4.82
N LYS A 38 14.95 -3.30 6.08
CA LYS A 38 13.71 -3.55 6.83
C LYS A 38 13.68 -2.67 8.05
N ASP A 39 12.57 -1.97 8.24
CA ASP A 39 12.30 -1.18 9.45
C ASP A 39 10.92 -1.53 10.00
N TYR A 40 10.84 -1.65 11.32
CA TYR A 40 9.65 -2.06 12.05
C TYR A 40 9.26 -0.98 13.04
N CYS A 41 8.00 -0.59 13.02
CA CYS A 41 7.48 0.36 14.00
C CYS A 41 6.27 -0.24 14.70
N GLY A 42 6.38 -0.43 16.03
CA GLY A 42 5.29 -0.82 16.90
C GLY A 42 4.56 0.38 17.48
N GLY A 43 3.43 0.14 18.16
CA GLY A 43 2.64 1.17 18.84
C GLY A 43 1.14 1.00 18.61
N HIS A 44 0.35 1.89 19.23
CA HIS A 44 -1.12 1.79 19.21
C HIS A 44 -1.76 2.52 18.02
N PHE A 45 -1.10 3.56 17.51
CA PHE A 45 -1.65 4.42 16.46
C PHE A 45 -0.93 4.17 15.12
N LEU A 46 -1.67 3.63 14.17
CA LEU A 46 -1.12 3.24 12.86
C LEU A 46 -0.60 4.45 12.07
N GLU A 47 -1.29 5.60 12.16
CA GLU A 47 -0.85 6.86 11.57
C GLU A 47 0.52 7.29 12.09
N SER A 48 0.76 7.19 13.40
CA SER A 48 2.05 7.52 14.01
C SER A 48 3.15 6.55 13.57
N GLN A 49 2.86 5.24 13.53
CA GLN A 49 3.81 4.24 13.04
C GLN A 49 4.25 4.56 11.60
N ARG A 50 3.30 4.83 10.70
CA ARG A 50 3.60 5.18 9.30
C ARG A 50 4.41 6.48 9.20
N GLY A 51 4.07 7.50 9.98
CA GLY A 51 4.80 8.78 10.01
C GLY A 51 6.25 8.61 10.47
N LYS A 52 6.49 7.81 11.51
CA LYS A 52 7.86 7.49 12.01
C LYS A 52 8.67 6.70 10.97
N LEU A 53 8.05 5.73 10.30
CA LEU A 53 8.69 4.97 9.22
C LEU A 53 9.03 5.86 8.01
N VAL A 54 8.16 6.82 7.65
CA VAL A 54 8.47 7.86 6.64
C VAL A 54 9.67 8.70 7.07
N ARG A 55 9.72 9.17 8.33
CA ARG A 55 10.86 9.91 8.89
C ARG A 55 12.16 9.11 8.76
N ASN A 56 12.14 7.84 9.16
CA ASN A 56 13.31 6.98 9.10
C ASN A 56 13.76 6.74 7.65
N PHE A 57 12.83 6.49 6.73
CA PHE A 57 13.10 6.39 5.30
C PHE A 57 13.77 7.64 4.75
N LEU A 58 13.29 8.84 5.10
CA LEU A 58 13.84 10.12 4.62
C LEU A 58 15.28 10.37 5.09
N LYS A 59 15.73 9.74 6.17
CA LYS A 59 17.13 9.78 6.65
C LYS A 59 18.08 8.89 5.83
N THR A 60 17.57 8.12 4.89
CA THR A 60 18.32 7.17 4.04
C THR A 60 18.38 7.66 2.60
N ASP A 61 19.03 6.91 1.72
CA ASP A 61 19.12 7.14 0.27
C ASP A 61 18.24 6.20 -0.57
N PHE A 62 17.41 5.36 0.07
CA PHE A 62 16.51 4.43 -0.61
C PHE A 62 15.50 5.17 -1.51
N GLN A 63 15.18 4.58 -2.68
CA GLN A 63 14.32 5.23 -3.68
C GLN A 63 12.86 4.85 -3.57
N ASN A 64 12.57 3.68 -3.00
CA ASN A 64 11.21 3.20 -2.80
C ASN A 64 10.95 2.94 -1.32
N LEU A 65 9.89 3.53 -0.79
CA LEU A 65 9.27 3.18 0.48
C LEU A 65 8.19 2.14 0.20
N PHE A 66 8.23 1.01 0.89
CA PHE A 66 7.26 -0.05 0.70
C PHE A 66 6.61 -0.42 2.02
N PHE A 67 5.37 0.04 2.23
CA PHE A 67 4.58 -0.37 3.40
C PHE A 67 4.07 -1.79 3.25
N ILE A 68 4.17 -2.55 4.34
CA ILE A 68 3.63 -3.92 4.45
C ILE A 68 2.99 -4.05 5.83
N ASP A 69 1.70 -4.44 5.87
CA ASP A 69 1.05 -4.75 7.14
C ASP A 69 1.58 -6.09 7.70
N ALA A 70 1.63 -6.18 9.02
CA ALA A 70 2.32 -7.25 9.74
C ALA A 70 1.60 -8.62 9.72
N ASP A 71 0.46 -8.72 9.07
CA ASP A 71 -0.44 -9.88 9.06
C ASP A 71 -0.81 -10.35 7.63
N MET A 72 0.09 -10.13 6.67
CA MET A 72 -0.11 -10.48 5.27
C MET A 72 0.88 -11.55 4.79
N GLN A 73 0.40 -12.48 3.98
CA GLN A 73 1.25 -13.36 3.17
C GLN A 73 1.17 -12.94 1.70
N PHE A 74 2.33 -12.91 1.05
CA PHE A 74 2.50 -12.51 -0.35
C PHE A 74 3.68 -13.26 -0.97
N THR A 75 3.85 -13.14 -2.29
CA THR A 75 4.98 -13.73 -3.01
C THR A 75 6.02 -12.65 -3.38
N PRO A 76 7.30 -13.00 -3.60
CA PRO A 76 8.31 -12.09 -4.12
C PRO A 76 7.87 -11.37 -5.40
N MET A 77 7.15 -12.07 -6.27
CA MET A 77 6.66 -11.50 -7.53
C MET A 77 5.68 -10.33 -7.31
N SER A 78 4.91 -10.35 -6.21
CA SER A 78 4.04 -9.21 -5.85
C SER A 78 4.85 -7.95 -5.54
N ILE A 79 5.99 -8.07 -4.85
CA ILE A 79 6.92 -6.95 -4.58
C ILE A 79 7.59 -6.49 -5.88
N ILE A 80 8.16 -7.41 -6.63
CA ILE A 80 8.87 -7.11 -7.88
C ILE A 80 7.94 -6.39 -8.86
N ALA A 81 6.72 -6.89 -9.04
CA ALA A 81 5.74 -6.27 -9.93
C ALA A 81 5.44 -4.80 -9.59
N LEU A 82 5.43 -4.42 -8.30
CA LEU A 82 5.24 -3.04 -7.90
C LEU A 82 6.54 -2.21 -8.03
N LEU A 83 7.71 -2.80 -7.75
CA LEU A 83 9.01 -2.11 -7.89
C LEU A 83 9.35 -1.78 -9.34
N GLU A 84 8.89 -2.57 -10.30
CA GLU A 84 9.10 -2.35 -11.74
C GLU A 84 8.20 -1.25 -12.33
N ARG A 85 7.26 -0.72 -11.57
CA ARG A 85 6.35 0.33 -12.06
C ARG A 85 7.00 1.71 -11.99
N GLU A 86 6.73 2.51 -13.02
CA GLU A 86 7.23 3.89 -13.10
C GLU A 86 6.38 4.88 -12.29
N GLU A 87 5.14 4.54 -12.01
CA GLU A 87 4.19 5.34 -11.27
C GLU A 87 4.72 5.68 -9.87
N GLU A 88 4.40 6.86 -9.34
CA GLU A 88 4.93 7.31 -8.04
C GLU A 88 4.31 6.54 -6.87
N ILE A 89 3.03 6.15 -6.97
CA ILE A 89 2.32 5.36 -5.95
C ILE A 89 1.59 4.20 -6.63
N VAL A 90 1.94 2.99 -6.21
CA VAL A 90 1.29 1.75 -6.68
C VAL A 90 1.01 0.83 -5.50
N ALA A 91 -0.22 0.32 -5.44
CA ALA A 91 -0.68 -0.61 -4.41
C ALA A 91 -0.96 -2.01 -4.97
N GLY A 92 -0.66 -3.02 -4.18
CA GLY A 92 -1.32 -4.32 -4.25
C GLY A 92 -2.43 -4.36 -3.21
N ILE A 93 -3.58 -4.93 -3.52
CA ILE A 93 -4.75 -4.86 -2.64
C ILE A 93 -5.05 -6.23 -2.06
N ALA A 94 -4.82 -6.38 -0.76
CA ALA A 94 -5.27 -7.54 -0.01
C ALA A 94 -6.78 -7.47 0.30
N PRO A 95 -7.48 -8.60 0.39
CA PRO A 95 -8.89 -8.61 0.77
C PRO A 95 -9.07 -8.13 2.21
N PHE A 96 -10.26 -7.62 2.54
CA PHE A 96 -10.66 -7.46 3.93
C PHE A 96 -10.74 -8.82 4.66
N LYS A 97 -10.62 -8.80 5.97
CA LYS A 97 -10.77 -9.98 6.85
C LYS A 97 -12.26 -10.27 7.13
N ILE A 98 -13.06 -10.34 6.07
CA ILE A 98 -14.52 -10.58 6.15
C ILE A 98 -14.99 -11.44 4.99
N TYR A 99 -16.18 -12.02 5.13
CA TYR A 99 -16.92 -12.67 4.06
C TYR A 99 -18.26 -11.93 3.83
N PRO A 100 -18.74 -11.80 2.58
CA PRO A 100 -18.09 -12.22 1.33
C PRO A 100 -16.82 -11.40 1.02
N GLU A 101 -15.96 -11.94 0.14
CA GLU A 101 -14.71 -11.30 -0.29
C GLU A 101 -14.96 -9.87 -0.80
N THR A 102 -14.24 -8.90 -0.23
CA THR A 102 -14.26 -7.48 -0.62
C THR A 102 -12.88 -6.86 -0.43
N TYR A 103 -12.64 -5.68 -1.02
CA TYR A 103 -11.33 -5.05 -1.07
C TYR A 103 -11.34 -3.57 -0.64
N PRO A 104 -10.31 -3.09 0.10
CA PRO A 104 -10.14 -1.70 0.48
C PRO A 104 -9.63 -0.85 -0.70
N VAL A 105 -10.42 -0.71 -1.75
CA VAL A 105 -10.08 0.05 -2.95
C VAL A 105 -11.31 0.78 -3.51
N ASP A 106 -11.09 2.02 -3.96
CA ASP A 106 -12.06 2.81 -4.71
C ASP A 106 -11.46 3.11 -6.09
N LEU A 107 -11.82 2.29 -7.08
CA LEU A 107 -11.32 2.40 -8.44
C LEU A 107 -11.99 3.56 -9.18
N MET A 108 -11.23 4.27 -10.00
CA MET A 108 -11.78 5.25 -10.93
C MET A 108 -12.51 4.53 -12.07
N ILE A 109 -13.80 4.81 -12.21
CA ILE A 109 -14.64 4.22 -13.26
C ILE A 109 -14.90 5.27 -14.36
N GLU A 110 -14.80 4.85 -15.60
CA GLU A 110 -15.12 5.64 -16.80
C GLU A 110 -15.89 4.74 -17.75
N ASP A 111 -17.06 5.20 -18.21
CA ASP A 111 -17.98 4.44 -19.08
C ASP A 111 -18.31 3.02 -18.57
N GLY A 112 -18.44 2.89 -17.24
CA GLY A 112 -18.75 1.62 -16.56
C GLY A 112 -17.58 0.66 -16.37
N HIS A 113 -16.37 1.03 -16.78
CA HIS A 113 -15.16 0.22 -16.67
C HIS A 113 -14.07 0.90 -15.81
N PRO A 114 -13.25 0.13 -15.08
CA PRO A 114 -12.10 0.69 -14.37
C PRO A 114 -11.13 1.36 -15.32
N ARG A 115 -10.76 2.61 -15.03
CA ARG A 115 -9.67 3.30 -15.76
C ARG A 115 -8.35 2.60 -15.50
N GLY A 116 -7.57 2.41 -16.56
CA GLY A 116 -6.27 1.77 -16.41
C GLY A 116 -5.39 1.91 -17.65
N LYS A 117 -4.21 1.35 -17.57
CA LYS A 117 -3.31 1.18 -18.71
C LYS A 117 -2.79 -0.25 -18.78
N VAL A 118 -2.75 -0.79 -20.00
CA VAL A 118 -2.23 -2.14 -20.27
C VAL A 118 -0.72 -2.16 -20.02
N ILE A 119 -0.24 -3.16 -19.28
CA ILE A 119 1.17 -3.37 -18.95
C ILE A 119 1.70 -4.73 -19.43
N GLY A 120 0.83 -5.56 -20.01
CA GLY A 120 1.16 -6.88 -20.52
C GLY A 120 -0.07 -7.59 -21.10
N PRO A 121 0.07 -8.77 -21.69
CA PRO A 121 -1.04 -9.54 -22.17
C PRO A 121 -2.04 -9.81 -21.04
N ASN A 122 -3.30 -9.38 -21.24
CA ASN A 122 -4.40 -9.53 -20.28
C ASN A 122 -4.15 -8.93 -18.88
N LEU A 123 -3.25 -7.96 -18.76
CA LEU A 123 -2.92 -7.31 -17.51
C LEU A 123 -2.87 -5.79 -17.67
N ALA A 124 -3.53 -5.08 -16.78
CA ALA A 124 -3.50 -3.63 -16.67
C ALA A 124 -3.24 -3.20 -15.22
N ILE A 125 -2.63 -2.05 -15.03
CA ILE A 125 -2.71 -1.33 -13.76
C ILE A 125 -3.90 -0.37 -13.81
N LEU A 126 -4.58 -0.23 -12.69
CA LEU A 126 -5.84 0.49 -12.59
C LEU A 126 -5.67 1.78 -11.79
N LYS A 127 -6.35 2.85 -12.19
CA LYS A 127 -6.40 4.09 -11.40
C LYS A 127 -7.38 3.95 -10.24
N ALA A 128 -7.01 4.52 -9.10
CA ALA A 128 -7.88 4.57 -7.93
C ALA A 128 -7.95 5.96 -7.32
N HIS A 129 -9.09 6.28 -6.70
CA HIS A 129 -9.23 7.42 -5.80
C HIS A 129 -8.59 7.15 -4.45
N MET A 130 -8.75 5.92 -3.96
CA MET A 130 -8.27 5.48 -2.65
C MET A 130 -7.89 4.01 -2.66
N VAL A 131 -6.89 3.67 -1.85
CA VAL A 131 -6.40 2.30 -1.62
C VAL A 131 -6.12 2.09 -0.15
N GLY A 132 -6.19 0.84 0.33
CA GLY A 132 -5.55 0.45 1.58
C GLY A 132 -4.03 0.54 1.46
N THR A 133 -3.35 0.88 2.54
CA THR A 133 -1.90 1.11 2.55
C THR A 133 -1.10 -0.07 3.10
N GLY A 134 -1.74 -1.23 3.31
CA GLY A 134 -1.11 -2.44 3.83
C GLY A 134 -0.14 -3.13 2.88
N PHE A 135 -0.16 -2.79 1.58
CA PHE A 135 0.83 -3.25 0.59
C PHE A 135 1.00 -2.16 -0.47
N LEU A 136 1.81 -1.16 -0.14
CA LEU A 136 1.89 0.10 -0.89
C LEU A 136 3.34 0.48 -1.16
N ARG A 137 3.70 0.60 -2.44
CA ARG A 137 4.96 1.19 -2.86
C ARG A 137 4.79 2.67 -3.17
N ILE A 138 5.66 3.50 -2.58
CA ILE A 138 5.73 4.95 -2.78
C ILE A 138 7.15 5.32 -3.21
N LYS A 139 7.32 6.02 -4.32
CA LYS A 139 8.62 6.57 -4.68
C LYS A 139 9.03 7.69 -3.72
N ARG A 140 10.34 7.83 -3.48
CA ARG A 140 10.92 8.93 -2.68
C ARG A 140 10.40 10.29 -3.14
N SER A 141 10.36 10.53 -4.44
CA SER A 141 9.88 11.78 -5.04
C SER A 141 8.47 12.16 -4.57
N ALA A 142 7.56 11.19 -4.42
CA ALA A 142 6.20 11.43 -3.93
C ALA A 142 6.19 11.87 -2.45
N ILE A 143 6.95 11.19 -1.59
CA ILE A 143 7.07 11.57 -0.17
C ILE A 143 7.67 12.97 -0.05
N GLU A 144 8.75 13.27 -0.78
CA GLU A 144 9.39 14.59 -0.74
C GLU A 144 8.47 15.71 -1.25
N LYS A 145 7.67 15.45 -2.30
CA LYS A 145 6.63 16.37 -2.76
C LYS A 145 5.57 16.62 -1.68
N MET A 146 5.10 15.58 -1.00
CA MET A 146 4.10 15.70 0.06
C MET A 146 4.63 16.48 1.26
N VAL A 147 5.85 16.17 1.73
CA VAL A 147 6.50 16.88 2.82
C VAL A 147 6.67 18.38 2.50
N LYS A 148 7.05 18.70 1.27
CA LYS A 148 7.17 20.08 0.80
C LYS A 148 5.83 20.80 0.72
N GLN A 149 4.77 20.08 0.30
CA GLN A 149 3.42 20.64 0.12
C GLN A 149 2.71 20.88 1.45
N TYR A 150 2.99 20.06 2.46
CA TYR A 150 2.30 20.07 3.76
C TYR A 150 3.29 20.27 4.92
N PRO A 151 4.02 21.42 4.97
CA PRO A 151 4.97 21.68 6.05
C PRO A 151 4.30 21.78 7.42
N GLU A 152 3.01 22.14 7.46
CA GLU A 152 2.19 22.21 8.68
C GLU A 152 1.93 20.86 9.33
N LEU A 153 2.14 19.76 8.60
CA LEU A 153 1.99 18.39 9.13
C LEU A 153 3.24 17.91 9.89
N LEU A 154 4.26 18.75 10.06
CA LEU A 154 5.40 18.39 10.91
C LEU A 154 4.95 18.39 12.37
N VAL A 155 4.91 17.22 12.99
CA VAL A 155 4.44 17.02 14.37
C VAL A 155 5.50 16.32 15.20
N ARG A 156 5.33 16.38 16.52
CA ARG A 156 6.13 15.64 17.50
C ARG A 156 5.20 15.09 18.58
N GLU A 157 5.33 13.83 18.91
CA GLU A 157 4.63 13.25 20.05
C GLU A 157 5.25 13.77 21.37
N PHE A 158 4.44 13.83 22.42
CA PHE A 158 4.79 14.49 23.69
C PHE A 158 6.10 13.98 24.33
N LEU A 159 6.38 12.67 24.18
CA LEU A 159 7.57 12.03 24.75
C LEU A 159 8.66 11.71 23.71
N GLU A 160 8.49 12.15 22.46
CA GLU A 160 9.49 11.92 21.40
C GLU A 160 10.26 13.20 21.06
N GLU A 161 11.58 13.06 20.89
CA GLU A 161 12.44 14.20 20.55
C GLU A 161 12.38 14.53 19.06
N GLU A 162 12.24 13.51 18.21
CA GLU A 162 12.32 13.69 16.76
C GLU A 162 10.94 13.90 16.11
N PRO A 163 10.75 15.04 15.40
CA PRO A 163 9.52 15.29 14.65
C PRO A 163 9.39 14.39 13.41
N TRP A 164 8.16 14.22 12.94
CA TRP A 164 7.82 13.50 11.71
C TRP A 164 6.63 14.15 11.01
N HIS A 165 6.48 13.94 9.69
CA HIS A 165 5.35 14.46 8.93
C HIS A 165 4.15 13.53 9.04
N ASP A 166 3.04 14.03 9.57
CA ASP A 166 1.77 13.29 9.75
C ASP A 166 0.98 13.18 8.44
N LEU A 167 1.63 12.59 7.42
CA LEU A 167 1.02 12.39 6.11
C LEU A 167 -0.17 11.42 6.15
N PHE A 168 -0.25 10.59 7.20
CA PHE A 168 -1.31 9.61 7.43
C PHE A 168 -2.33 10.06 8.48
N GLY A 169 -2.14 11.22 9.11
CA GLY A 169 -3.07 11.79 10.10
C GLY A 169 -4.48 11.93 9.56
N ARG A 170 -5.46 11.56 10.36
CA ARG A 170 -6.87 11.47 9.94
C ARG A 170 -7.45 12.83 9.58
N ILE A 171 -8.10 12.92 8.42
CA ILE A 171 -8.80 14.13 7.94
C ILE A 171 -10.26 14.06 8.38
N ILE A 172 -10.79 15.21 8.81
CA ILE A 172 -12.24 15.42 8.95
C ILE A 172 -12.63 16.47 7.92
N GLU A 173 -13.52 16.12 7.00
CA GLU A 173 -13.99 17.00 5.94
C GLU A 173 -15.50 16.82 5.77
N ASN A 174 -16.25 17.94 5.82
CA ASN A 174 -17.72 17.95 5.72
C ASN A 174 -18.42 17.00 6.73
N GLY A 175 -17.89 16.89 7.96
CA GLY A 175 -18.41 16.00 9.00
C GLY A 175 -18.04 14.52 8.83
N VAL A 176 -17.30 14.16 7.78
CA VAL A 176 -16.83 12.78 7.55
C VAL A 176 -15.39 12.64 8.02
N LYS A 177 -15.15 11.65 8.89
CA LYS A 177 -13.80 11.29 9.36
C LYS A 177 -13.24 10.17 8.49
N TYR A 178 -12.11 10.44 7.84
CA TYR A 178 -11.39 9.47 7.01
C TYR A 178 -10.34 8.71 7.84
N GLY A 179 -10.16 7.40 7.57
CA GLY A 179 -9.04 6.62 8.10
C GLY A 179 -7.70 7.11 7.57
N GLU A 180 -6.60 6.59 8.13
CA GLU A 180 -5.23 7.03 7.83
C GLU A 180 -4.86 6.80 6.35
N ASP A 181 -5.22 5.64 5.79
CA ASP A 181 -5.00 5.28 4.39
C ASP A 181 -5.72 6.23 3.42
N LYS A 182 -7.02 6.45 3.66
CA LYS A 182 -7.84 7.38 2.88
C LYS A 182 -7.36 8.82 3.02
N SER A 183 -6.89 9.21 4.20
CA SER A 183 -6.35 10.55 4.46
C SER A 183 -5.05 10.80 3.67
N PHE A 184 -4.16 9.82 3.62
CA PHE A 184 -2.97 9.85 2.79
C PHE A 184 -3.32 9.98 1.31
N CYS A 185 -4.22 9.14 0.81
CA CYS A 185 -4.69 9.18 -0.58
C CYS A 185 -5.29 10.55 -0.95
N LYS A 186 -6.12 11.13 -0.08
CA LYS A 186 -6.72 12.47 -0.30
C LYS A 186 -5.66 13.57 -0.39
N ARG A 187 -4.65 13.55 0.48
CA ARG A 187 -3.55 14.53 0.41
C ARG A 187 -2.80 14.43 -0.90
N TRP A 188 -2.46 13.21 -1.32
CA TRP A 188 -1.76 12.97 -2.56
C TRP A 188 -2.54 13.39 -3.80
N THR A 189 -3.80 12.97 -3.90
CA THR A 189 -4.65 13.30 -5.06
C THR A 189 -5.02 14.79 -5.11
N LYS A 190 -5.14 15.48 -3.96
CA LYS A 190 -5.36 16.93 -3.90
C LYS A 190 -4.19 17.74 -4.49
N MET A 191 -2.98 17.17 -4.50
CA MET A 191 -1.80 17.76 -5.17
C MET A 191 -1.74 17.46 -6.68
N GLY A 192 -2.73 16.74 -7.23
CA GLY A 192 -2.72 16.25 -8.62
C GLY A 192 -1.98 14.92 -8.81
N GLY A 193 -1.60 14.25 -7.73
CA GLY A 193 -0.95 12.94 -7.78
C GLY A 193 -1.94 11.83 -8.15
N GLU A 194 -1.43 10.79 -8.77
CA GLU A 194 -2.20 9.62 -9.19
C GLU A 194 -1.85 8.40 -8.33
N ILE A 195 -2.87 7.58 -8.05
CA ILE A 195 -2.73 6.32 -7.33
C ILE A 195 -3.07 5.20 -8.30
N TRP A 196 -2.20 4.20 -8.33
CA TRP A 196 -2.34 3.06 -9.21
C TRP A 196 -2.43 1.76 -8.41
N VAL A 197 -3.12 0.79 -8.97
CA VAL A 197 -3.33 -0.54 -8.40
C VAL A 197 -2.80 -1.59 -9.35
N TYR A 198 -1.93 -2.47 -8.85
CA TYR A 198 -1.57 -3.72 -9.52
C TYR A 198 -2.55 -4.81 -9.05
N PRO A 199 -3.53 -5.22 -9.88
CA PRO A 199 -4.62 -6.05 -9.41
C PRO A 199 -4.28 -7.54 -9.33
N ASP A 200 -3.22 -8.01 -10.03
CA ASP A 200 -2.91 -9.44 -10.15
C ASP A 200 -1.95 -9.98 -9.09
N ALA A 201 -1.89 -9.33 -7.93
CA ALA A 201 -1.21 -9.88 -6.77
C ALA A 201 -2.17 -10.74 -5.94
N THR A 202 -1.71 -11.92 -5.52
CA THR A 202 -2.46 -12.78 -4.59
C THR A 202 -1.94 -12.58 -3.19
N PHE A 203 -2.86 -12.33 -2.27
CA PHE A 203 -2.58 -12.14 -0.84
C PHE A 203 -3.36 -13.13 0.00
N ILE A 204 -2.84 -13.41 1.21
CA ILE A 204 -3.62 -13.97 2.31
C ILE A 204 -3.49 -12.98 3.48
N HIS A 205 -4.61 -12.43 3.92
CA HIS A 205 -4.68 -11.49 5.04
C HIS A 205 -5.14 -12.25 6.28
N TYR A 206 -4.36 -12.23 7.34
CA TYR A 206 -4.59 -13.08 8.50
C TYR A 206 -5.29 -12.34 9.65
N GLU A 207 -6.21 -13.04 10.31
CA GLU A 207 -6.73 -12.69 11.63
C GLU A 207 -6.44 -13.88 12.55
N GLY A 208 -5.45 -13.75 13.41
CA GLY A 208 -4.88 -14.88 14.12
C GLY A 208 -4.35 -15.95 13.15
N ASN A 209 -4.93 -17.15 13.20
CA ASN A 209 -4.57 -18.26 12.30
C ASN A 209 -5.51 -18.39 11.09
N HIS A 210 -6.55 -17.55 10.99
CA HIS A 210 -7.49 -17.57 9.88
C HIS A 210 -7.00 -16.67 8.75
N GLY A 211 -6.88 -17.23 7.53
CA GLY A 211 -6.40 -16.52 6.35
C GLY A 211 -7.52 -16.22 5.35
N PHE A 212 -7.67 -14.95 4.98
CA PHE A 212 -8.57 -14.48 3.93
C PHE A 212 -7.76 -14.33 2.64
N LYS A 213 -7.90 -15.31 1.75
CA LYS A 213 -7.17 -15.35 0.47
C LYS A 213 -7.93 -14.60 -0.59
N GLY A 214 -7.24 -13.73 -1.35
CA GLY A 214 -7.85 -13.01 -2.45
C GLY A 214 -6.85 -12.58 -3.53
N ASN A 215 -7.42 -12.25 -4.70
CA ASN A 215 -6.74 -11.65 -5.84
C ASN A 215 -7.75 -10.73 -6.53
N LEU A 216 -7.49 -9.44 -6.52
CA LEU A 216 -8.44 -8.43 -7.00
C LEU A 216 -8.82 -8.63 -8.47
N HIS A 217 -7.88 -9.00 -9.34
CA HIS A 217 -8.15 -9.24 -10.76
C HIS A 217 -9.15 -10.38 -10.94
N LYS A 218 -8.93 -11.51 -10.26
CA LYS A 218 -9.85 -12.67 -10.34
C LYS A 218 -11.23 -12.34 -9.77
N TYR A 219 -11.28 -11.56 -8.69
CA TYR A 219 -12.53 -11.09 -8.11
C TYR A 219 -13.31 -10.21 -9.09
N MET A 220 -12.66 -9.27 -9.78
CA MET A 220 -13.30 -8.42 -10.78
C MET A 220 -13.87 -9.24 -11.95
N LEU A 221 -13.10 -10.20 -12.49
CA LEU A 221 -13.56 -11.11 -13.55
C LEU A 221 -14.78 -11.93 -13.12
N LYS A 222 -14.81 -12.37 -11.85
CA LYS A 222 -15.98 -13.09 -11.31
C LYS A 222 -17.22 -12.17 -11.28
N LEU A 223 -17.11 -10.94 -10.81
CA LEU A 223 -18.22 -9.98 -10.78
C LEU A 223 -18.76 -9.65 -12.18
N GLU A 224 -17.89 -9.54 -13.18
CA GLU A 224 -18.29 -9.33 -14.58
C GLU A 224 -19.06 -10.54 -15.14
N ALA A 225 -18.58 -11.75 -14.85
CA ALA A 225 -19.26 -12.97 -15.27
C ALA A 225 -20.66 -13.08 -14.63
N GLU A 226 -20.80 -12.77 -13.35
CA GLU A 226 -22.09 -12.78 -12.65
C GLU A 226 -23.09 -11.76 -13.23
N LYS A 227 -22.64 -10.56 -13.60
CA LYS A 227 -23.49 -9.55 -14.26
C LYS A 227 -23.99 -10.02 -15.63
N ASN A 228 -23.15 -10.66 -16.42
CA ASN A 228 -23.52 -11.15 -17.75
C ASN A 228 -24.54 -12.31 -17.71
N VAL A 229 -24.53 -13.11 -16.63
CA VAL A 229 -25.52 -14.19 -16.43
C VAL A 229 -26.90 -13.62 -16.04
N VAL A 230 -26.95 -12.51 -15.33
CA VAL A 230 -28.24 -11.88 -14.91
C VAL A 230 -28.94 -11.16 -16.08
N LEU A 231 -28.20 -10.78 -17.12
CA LEU A 231 -28.71 -10.04 -18.31
C LEU A 231 -29.05 -10.98 -19.50
N SER A 232 -28.79 -12.28 -19.40
CA SER A 232 -29.12 -13.32 -20.37
C SER A 232 -30.38 -14.10 -19.97
#